data_58e3f7fd73cc465dbecad67150d2c66c
#
_entry.id   58e3f7fd73cc465dbecad67150d2c66c
#
_cell.length_a   1.000
_cell.length_b   1.000
_cell.length_c   1.000
_cell.angle_alpha   90.00
_cell.angle_beta   90.00
_cell.angle_gamma   90.00
#
_symmetry.space_group_name_H-M   'P 1'
#
loop_
_entity.id
_entity.type
_entity.pdbx_description
1 polymer ?
#
loop_
_entity_poly.entity_id
_entity_poly.type
_entity_poly.pdbx_seq_one_letter_code
_entity_poly.pdbx_strand_id
1 'polypeptide(L)'
;MSNINVLIVEGNNPKDSEVFIKAAKASCAENLKNIVLKLEPRTNVKIINPANDNETKEALENMDRYNGIIFTGGAMRLNDMTAEIKKHITFAANCFKHSNKILAICWGLQVCSAA
;
A
#
# COMPACT_ATOMS: atom_id res chain seq x y z
N MET A 1 -9.98 13.02 21.40
CA MET A 1 -10.10 11.75 20.66
C MET A 1 -8.88 11.54 19.79
N SER A 2 -8.26 10.40 19.90
CA SER A 2 -7.14 10.06 19.05
C SER A 2 -7.62 9.77 17.64
N ASN A 3 -6.89 10.26 16.64
CA ASN A 3 -7.15 9.94 15.26
C ASN A 3 -6.56 8.56 14.92
N ILE A 4 -7.19 7.88 13.98
CA ILE A 4 -6.68 6.62 13.45
C ILE A 4 -5.76 6.95 12.27
N ASN A 5 -4.58 6.36 12.26
CA ASN A 5 -3.60 6.53 11.19
C ASN A 5 -3.52 5.25 10.36
N VAL A 6 -3.79 5.35 9.07
CA VAL A 6 -3.78 4.21 8.14
C VAL A 6 -2.78 4.48 7.02
N LEU A 7 -1.92 3.49 6.77
CA LEU A 7 -1.01 3.49 5.64
C LEU A 7 -1.63 2.64 4.53
N ILE A 8 -1.77 3.22 3.34
CA ILE A 8 -2.23 2.49 2.16
C ILE A 8 -1.06 2.33 1.21
N VAL A 9 -0.76 1.09 0.85
CA VAL A 9 0.35 0.73 -0.03
C VAL A 9 -0.21 0.44 -1.42
N GLU A 10 0.13 1.29 -2.40
CA GLU A 10 -0.34 1.13 -3.79
C GLU A 10 0.22 -0.14 -4.42
N GLY A 11 -0.66 -0.98 -4.92
CA GLY A 11 -0.29 -2.27 -5.53
C GLY A 11 0.27 -2.15 -6.94
N ASN A 12 0.00 -1.05 -7.66
CA ASN A 12 0.54 -0.83 -9.00
C ASN A 12 1.88 -0.10 -8.93
N ASN A 13 2.78 -0.42 -9.87
CA ASN A 13 3.95 0.43 -10.05
C ASN A 13 3.51 1.78 -10.66
N PRO A 14 4.36 2.83 -10.68
CA PRO A 14 3.94 4.15 -11.15
C PRO A 14 3.38 4.16 -12.58
N LYS A 15 3.93 3.33 -13.47
CA LYS A 15 3.48 3.24 -14.86
C LYS A 15 2.08 2.64 -14.95
N ASP A 16 1.82 1.55 -14.23
CA ASP A 16 0.51 0.90 -14.19
C ASP A 16 -0.52 1.80 -13.50
N SER A 17 -0.12 2.54 -12.48
CA SER A 17 -0.98 3.53 -11.82
C SER A 17 -1.44 4.61 -12.79
N GLU A 18 -0.57 5.10 -13.66
CA GLU A 18 -0.95 6.10 -14.69
C GLU A 18 -2.05 5.57 -15.61
N VAL A 19 -1.89 4.33 -16.08
CA VAL A 19 -2.90 3.68 -16.94
C VAL A 19 -4.23 3.55 -16.20
N PHE A 20 -4.19 3.10 -14.95
CA PHE A 20 -5.36 2.92 -14.13
C PHE A 20 -6.07 4.26 -13.85
N ILE A 21 -5.31 5.31 -13.55
CA ILE A 21 -5.86 6.64 -13.30
C ILE A 21 -6.59 7.18 -14.53
N LYS A 22 -6.04 6.99 -15.73
CA LYS A 22 -6.69 7.40 -16.98
C LYS A 22 -8.03 6.71 -17.18
N ALA A 23 -8.14 5.44 -16.82
CA ALA A 23 -9.35 4.65 -16.99
C ALA A 23 -10.38 4.90 -15.88
N ALA A 24 -9.93 4.95 -14.63
CA ALA A 24 -10.79 5.01 -13.44
C ALA A 24 -10.81 6.37 -12.74
N LYS A 25 -10.04 7.35 -13.24
CA LYS A 25 -9.90 8.71 -12.71
C LYS A 25 -9.24 8.80 -11.32
N ALA A 26 -8.78 7.68 -10.77
CA ALA A 26 -8.06 7.64 -9.50
C ALA A 26 -7.25 6.36 -9.43
N SER A 27 -6.17 6.33 -8.63
CA SER A 27 -5.40 5.12 -8.37
C SER A 27 -6.18 4.15 -7.47
N CYS A 28 -5.73 2.91 -7.37
CA CYS A 28 -6.32 1.94 -6.43
C CYS A 28 -6.25 2.46 -4.99
N ALA A 29 -5.12 3.04 -4.60
CA ALA A 29 -4.94 3.59 -3.26
C ALA A 29 -5.86 4.80 -3.02
N GLU A 30 -6.02 5.68 -4.00
CA GLU A 30 -6.94 6.83 -3.90
C GLU A 30 -8.38 6.38 -3.72
N ASN A 31 -8.82 5.39 -4.49
CA ASN A 31 -10.17 4.84 -4.35
C ASN A 31 -10.39 4.26 -2.95
N LEU A 32 -9.40 3.54 -2.45
CA LEU A 32 -9.49 2.94 -1.12
C LEU A 32 -9.47 3.99 -0.02
N LYS A 33 -8.64 5.02 -0.17
CA LYS A 33 -8.63 6.18 0.73
C LYS A 33 -10.03 6.81 0.83
N ASN A 34 -10.68 7.02 -0.31
CA ASN A 34 -12.01 7.60 -0.34
C ASN A 34 -13.03 6.74 0.41
N ILE A 35 -12.93 5.41 0.29
CA ILE A 35 -13.79 4.48 1.02
C ILE A 35 -13.53 4.57 2.52
N VAL A 36 -12.27 4.56 2.94
CA VAL A 36 -11.89 4.67 4.35
C VAL A 36 -12.41 5.97 4.96
N LEU A 37 -12.23 7.09 4.27
CA LEU A 37 -12.68 8.39 4.76
C LEU A 37 -14.20 8.50 4.80
N LYS A 38 -14.91 7.77 3.95
CA LYS A 38 -16.37 7.70 3.96
C LYS A 38 -16.88 6.97 5.21
N LEU A 39 -16.17 5.90 5.60
CA LEU A 39 -16.53 5.09 6.77
C LEU A 39 -16.10 5.75 8.08
N GLU A 40 -14.93 6.39 8.10
CA GLU A 40 -14.40 7.09 9.27
C GLU A 40 -13.68 8.37 8.83
N PRO A 41 -14.41 9.51 8.77
CA PRO A 41 -13.85 10.77 8.26
C PRO A 41 -12.65 11.32 9.06
N ARG A 42 -12.45 10.85 10.30
CA ARG A 42 -11.34 11.31 11.15
C ARG A 42 -10.07 10.50 10.95
N THR A 43 -10.04 9.58 10.00
CA THR A 43 -8.86 8.78 9.68
C THR A 43 -7.83 9.64 8.97
N ASN A 44 -6.58 9.58 9.40
CA ASN A 44 -5.45 10.13 8.67
C ASN A 44 -4.90 9.05 7.74
N VAL A 45 -4.93 9.30 6.44
CA VAL A 45 -4.50 8.32 5.44
C VAL A 45 -3.22 8.81 4.76
N LYS A 46 -2.20 7.96 4.77
CA LYS A 46 -0.97 8.16 4.01
C LYS A 46 -0.90 7.10 2.92
N ILE A 47 -0.66 7.53 1.69
CA ILE A 47 -0.49 6.63 0.54
C ILE A 47 0.98 6.61 0.15
N ILE A 48 1.53 5.42 -0.04
CA ILE A 48 2.88 5.25 -0.57
C ILE A 48 2.89 4.26 -1.72
N ASN A 49 3.95 4.34 -2.54
CA ASN A 49 4.24 3.36 -3.58
C ASN A 49 5.59 2.70 -3.27
N PRO A 50 5.65 1.38 -3.11
CA PRO A 50 6.91 0.69 -2.79
C PRO A 50 8.02 0.83 -3.84
N ALA A 51 7.68 1.25 -5.05
CA ALA A 51 8.68 1.57 -6.06
C ALA A 51 9.46 2.85 -5.73
N ASN A 52 8.93 3.70 -4.85
CA ASN A 52 9.59 4.93 -4.40
C ASN A 52 10.33 4.65 -3.09
N ASP A 53 11.67 4.58 -3.17
CA ASP A 53 12.51 4.23 -2.02
C ASP A 53 12.42 5.25 -0.88
N ASN A 54 12.24 6.53 -1.18
CA ASN A 54 12.10 7.57 -0.15
C ASN A 54 10.79 7.40 0.63
N GLU A 55 9.69 7.07 -0.06
CA GLU A 55 8.40 6.83 0.59
C GLU A 55 8.44 5.60 1.49
N THR A 56 9.05 4.51 1.02
CA THR A 56 9.17 3.29 1.83
C THR A 56 10.05 3.50 3.04
N LYS A 57 11.16 4.20 2.89
CA LYS A 57 12.07 4.52 4.00
C LYS A 57 11.35 5.33 5.07
N GLU A 58 10.66 6.40 4.68
CA GLU A 58 9.90 7.24 5.60
C GLU A 58 8.82 6.44 6.33
N ALA A 59 8.08 5.61 5.59
CA ALA A 59 7.03 4.78 6.18
C ALA A 59 7.60 3.80 7.22
N LEU A 60 8.72 3.14 6.92
CA LEU A 60 9.35 2.21 7.84
C LEU A 60 9.90 2.90 9.09
N GLU A 61 10.42 4.12 8.96
CA GLU A 61 10.89 4.91 10.10
C GLU A 61 9.75 5.35 11.02
N ASN A 62 8.53 5.45 10.49
CA ASN A 62 7.35 5.92 11.22
C ASN A 62 6.30 4.82 11.41
N MET A 63 6.68 3.55 11.29
CA MET A 63 5.74 2.42 11.29
C MET A 63 4.88 2.38 12.57
N ASP A 64 5.43 2.76 13.71
CA ASP A 64 4.72 2.76 14.99
C ASP A 64 3.55 3.75 15.04
N ARG A 65 3.50 4.70 14.13
CA ARG A 65 2.43 5.70 14.06
C ARG A 65 1.18 5.18 13.38
N TYR A 66 1.27 4.07 12.64
CA TYR A 66 0.15 3.53 11.89
C TYR A 66 -0.64 2.50 12.71
N ASN A 67 -1.96 2.68 12.75
CA ASN A 67 -2.87 1.75 13.41
C ASN A 67 -3.22 0.57 12.51
N GLY A 68 -3.08 0.73 11.19
CA GLY A 68 -3.34 -0.31 10.22
C GLY A 68 -2.63 -0.05 8.91
N ILE A 69 -2.37 -1.10 8.15
CA ILE A 69 -1.71 -1.06 6.85
C ILE A 69 -2.58 -1.82 5.86
N ILE A 70 -2.88 -1.21 4.71
CA ILE A 70 -3.66 -1.85 3.66
C ILE A 70 -2.82 -1.93 2.39
N PHE A 71 -2.64 -3.15 1.88
CA PHE A 71 -2.00 -3.40 0.59
C PHE A 71 -3.10 -3.56 -0.45
N THR A 72 -3.12 -2.69 -1.46
CA THR A 72 -4.16 -2.70 -2.48
C THR A 72 -3.91 -3.76 -3.56
N GLY A 73 -4.93 -4.01 -4.38
CA GLY A 73 -4.77 -4.76 -5.62
C GLY A 73 -3.89 -4.03 -6.63
N GLY A 74 -3.46 -4.73 -7.67
CA GLY A 74 -2.63 -4.16 -8.72
C GLY A 74 -2.51 -5.10 -9.91
N ALA A 75 -1.90 -4.61 -10.98
CA ALA A 75 -1.77 -5.32 -12.25
C ALA A 75 -0.53 -6.23 -12.34
N MET A 76 0.41 -6.11 -11.41
CA MET A 76 1.65 -6.89 -11.44
C MET A 76 1.40 -8.38 -11.13
N ARG A 77 2.32 -9.23 -11.57
CA ARG A 77 2.28 -10.68 -11.33
C ARG A 77 3.58 -11.12 -10.65
N LEU A 78 3.46 -11.95 -9.61
CA LEU A 78 4.62 -12.47 -8.88
C LEU A 78 5.60 -13.21 -9.80
N ASN A 79 5.08 -13.95 -10.77
CA ASN A 79 5.91 -14.76 -11.69
C ASN A 79 6.88 -13.92 -12.51
N ASP A 80 6.59 -12.64 -12.71
CA ASP A 80 7.45 -11.76 -13.50
C ASP A 80 8.71 -11.32 -12.74
N MET A 81 8.69 -11.34 -11.41
CA MET A 81 9.82 -11.04 -10.51
C MET A 81 10.65 -9.83 -10.93
N THR A 82 10.00 -8.74 -11.30
CA THR A 82 10.67 -7.48 -11.66
C THR A 82 11.28 -6.82 -10.42
N ALA A 83 12.12 -5.79 -10.63
CA ALA A 83 12.69 -5.02 -9.52
C ALA A 83 11.60 -4.38 -8.65
N GLU A 84 10.53 -3.87 -9.28
CA GLU A 84 9.39 -3.29 -8.57
C GLU A 84 8.68 -4.34 -7.70
N ILE A 85 8.47 -5.55 -8.21
CA ILE A 85 7.84 -6.64 -7.46
C ILE A 85 8.69 -7.00 -6.25
N LYS A 86 10.01 -7.09 -6.41
CA LYS A 86 10.93 -7.37 -5.31
C LYS A 86 10.86 -6.28 -4.24
N LYS A 87 10.75 -5.02 -4.63
CA LYS A 87 10.58 -3.90 -3.69
C LYS A 87 9.28 -4.04 -2.90
N HIS A 88 8.18 -4.41 -3.55
CA HIS A 88 6.90 -4.66 -2.87
C HIS A 88 7.02 -5.78 -1.84
N ILE A 89 7.62 -6.90 -2.21
CA ILE A 89 7.82 -8.05 -1.31
C ILE A 89 8.70 -7.66 -0.12
N THR A 90 9.81 -6.98 -0.38
CA THR A 90 10.73 -6.53 0.67
C THR A 90 10.03 -5.57 1.64
N PHE A 91 9.27 -4.63 1.11
CA PHE A 91 8.51 -3.69 1.94
C PHE A 91 7.48 -4.44 2.80
N ALA A 92 6.72 -5.37 2.21
CA ALA A 92 5.75 -6.17 2.97
C ALA A 92 6.43 -6.97 4.09
N ALA A 93 7.57 -7.60 3.81
CA ALA A 93 8.31 -8.35 4.82
C ALA A 93 8.73 -7.45 5.98
N ASN A 94 9.18 -6.23 5.71
CA ASN A 94 9.52 -5.25 6.74
C ASN A 94 8.29 -4.81 7.53
N CYS A 95 7.13 -4.65 6.88
CA CYS A 95 5.90 -4.32 7.57
C CYS A 95 5.49 -5.40 8.58
N PHE A 96 5.64 -6.67 8.22
CA PHE A 96 5.33 -7.79 9.12
C PHE A 96 6.21 -7.81 10.38
N LYS A 97 7.40 -7.26 10.31
CA LYS A 97 8.29 -7.16 11.49
C LYS A 97 7.80 -6.11 12.49
N HIS A 98 7.01 -5.15 12.04
CA HIS A 98 6.61 -3.99 12.86
C HIS A 98 5.11 -3.89 13.11
N SER A 99 4.29 -4.67 12.42
CA SER A 99 2.84 -4.61 12.57
C SER A 99 2.20 -5.95 12.27
N ASN A 100 1.12 -6.24 13.00
CA ASN A 100 0.25 -7.39 12.73
C ASN A 100 -1.13 -6.97 12.23
N LYS A 101 -1.34 -5.68 11.99
CA LYS A 101 -2.63 -5.12 11.55
C LYS A 101 -2.57 -4.79 10.07
N ILE A 102 -2.48 -5.83 9.25
CA ILE A 102 -2.30 -5.73 7.81
C ILE A 102 -3.50 -6.36 7.10
N LEU A 103 -4.12 -5.60 6.20
CA LEU A 103 -5.14 -6.08 5.28
C LEU A 103 -4.54 -6.11 3.87
N ALA A 104 -4.64 -7.25 3.20
CA ALA A 104 -4.09 -7.43 1.87
C ALA A 104 -5.20 -7.82 0.89
N ILE A 105 -5.28 -7.14 -0.26
CA ILE A 105 -6.34 -7.31 -1.26
C ILE A 105 -5.72 -7.73 -2.59
N CYS A 106 -6.17 -8.83 -3.18
CA CYS A 106 -5.71 -9.33 -4.49
C CYS A 106 -4.18 -9.38 -4.61
N TRP A 107 -3.58 -8.49 -5.42
CA TRP A 107 -2.14 -8.39 -5.56
C TRP A 107 -1.45 -8.21 -4.20
N GLY A 108 -2.02 -7.37 -3.34
CA GLY A 108 -1.51 -7.19 -1.98
C GLY A 108 -1.43 -8.50 -1.21
N LEU A 109 -2.41 -9.38 -1.36
CA LEU A 109 -2.39 -10.70 -0.74
C LEU A 109 -1.25 -11.55 -1.29
N GLN A 110 -1.00 -11.53 -2.60
CA GLN A 110 0.11 -12.25 -3.22
C GLN A 110 1.45 -11.77 -2.69
N VAL A 111 1.66 -10.45 -2.62
CA VAL A 111 2.88 -9.84 -2.10
C VAL A 111 3.11 -10.24 -0.64
N CYS A 112 2.09 -10.12 0.19
CA CYS A 112 2.20 -10.46 1.60
C CYS A 112 2.45 -11.95 1.83
N SER A 113 1.87 -12.80 0.98
CA SER A 113 2.12 -14.26 1.07
C SER A 113 3.53 -14.63 0.66
N ALA A 114 4.17 -13.85 -0.24
CA ALA A 114 5.54 -14.06 -0.67
C ALA A 114 6.59 -13.47 0.29
N ALA A 115 6.14 -12.61 1.19
CA ALA A 115 7.01 -11.90 2.11
C ALA A 115 7.52 -12.77 3.27
#